data_50d1023c484c1a24f87455d33682c242
#
_entry.id   50d1023c484c1a24f87455d33682c242
#
_cell.length_a   1.000
_cell.length_b   1.000
_cell.length_c   1.000
_cell.angle_alpha   90.00
_cell.angle_beta   90.00
_cell.angle_gamma   90.00
#
_symmetry.space_group_name_H-M   'P 1'
#
loop_
_entity.id
_entity.type
_entity.pdbx_description
1 polymer ?
#
loop_
_entity_poly.entity_id
_entity_poly.type
_entity_poly.pdbx_seq_one_letter_code
_entity_poly.pdbx_strand_id
1 'polypeptide(L)'
;RVVEKYNPDIIVPEIEAIRTERLYDFEREGIQVVPSAKAVNYTMNRKAIRDLAAKELGLKTARYRYASSLQELKDAAQEIGFPCVVKPLMSSSGHGQSLVRVPEELKGAWEYSCSGSRGDIHEVIVEEFIRFDSEITLLTVTQRNGETLFCAPIGHVQKHGDYRESYQPAHISPDHLKEAQRMAAAVTKALTGYGIWGVEFFLSHKDGVYFSELSPRPHDTGMVTLAQTQNLNEFELHLRAVLGLPIPMIEQLRAGASAAILSPIETDGQPRFKGQEEALAEPRTDLRIFRKPKAWPHRRLGVALAYDNVDCDIDTLRDKAKAAAAKIQVY
;
A
#
# COMPACT_ATOMS: atom_id res chain seq x y z
N ARG A 1 9.38 -1.63 27.45
CA ARG A 1 8.42 -0.92 28.35
C ARG A 1 6.96 -1.27 28.06
N VAL A 2 6.43 -1.06 26.80
CA VAL A 2 5.01 -1.35 26.49
C VAL A 2 4.76 -2.87 26.60
N VAL A 3 5.57 -3.68 25.91
CA VAL A 3 5.46 -5.15 25.94
C VAL A 3 5.62 -5.69 27.34
N GLU A 4 6.62 -5.27 28.10
CA GLU A 4 6.82 -5.66 29.50
C GLU A 4 5.63 -5.27 30.40
N LYS A 5 5.02 -4.11 30.15
CA LYS A 5 3.88 -3.61 30.93
C LYS A 5 2.60 -4.41 30.67
N TYR A 6 2.32 -4.75 29.40
CA TYR A 6 1.04 -5.34 29.01
C TYR A 6 1.12 -6.84 28.71
N ASN A 7 2.32 -7.40 28.63
CA ASN A 7 2.58 -8.81 28.34
C ASN A 7 1.66 -9.39 27.26
N PRO A 8 1.70 -8.83 26.02
CA PRO A 8 0.81 -9.28 24.96
C PRO A 8 1.19 -10.67 24.46
N ASP A 9 0.20 -11.46 24.07
CA ASP A 9 0.42 -12.74 23.40
C ASP A 9 0.87 -12.57 21.94
N ILE A 10 0.38 -11.49 21.28
CA ILE A 10 0.63 -11.23 19.86
C ILE A 10 0.97 -9.75 19.67
N ILE A 11 1.98 -9.50 18.86
CA ILE A 11 2.34 -8.16 18.36
C ILE A 11 1.94 -8.10 16.88
N VAL A 12 1.08 -7.14 16.53
CA VAL A 12 0.62 -6.89 15.16
C VAL A 12 1.09 -5.50 14.75
N PRO A 13 2.21 -5.37 14.04
CA PRO A 13 2.68 -4.08 13.53
C PRO A 13 1.70 -3.54 12.48
N GLU A 14 1.25 -2.30 12.69
CA GLU A 14 0.38 -1.61 11.74
C GLU A 14 1.21 -0.65 10.87
N ILE A 15 2.28 -0.10 11.43
CA ILE A 15 3.18 0.80 10.71
C ILE A 15 4.60 0.24 10.75
N GLU A 16 5.32 0.36 9.64
CA GLU A 16 6.70 -0.12 9.50
C GLU A 16 7.72 0.81 10.17
N ALA A 17 7.36 2.08 10.43
CA ALA A 17 8.24 3.09 11.03
C ALA A 17 8.46 2.88 12.54
N ILE A 18 8.89 1.69 12.90
CA ILE A 18 9.24 1.26 14.25
C ILE A 18 10.63 0.64 14.25
N ARG A 19 11.18 0.35 15.44
CA ARG A 19 12.45 -0.39 15.55
C ARG A 19 12.21 -1.87 15.25
N THR A 20 12.23 -2.22 13.98
CA THR A 20 11.85 -3.57 13.48
C THR A 20 12.78 -4.67 13.97
N GLU A 21 14.06 -4.35 14.25
CA GLU A 21 15.03 -5.32 14.82
C GLU A 21 14.55 -5.85 16.18
N ARG A 22 13.83 -5.02 16.96
CA ARG A 22 13.30 -5.43 18.25
C ARG A 22 12.21 -6.51 18.13
N LEU A 23 11.55 -6.61 16.98
CA LEU A 23 10.56 -7.66 16.72
C LEU A 23 11.19 -9.06 16.69
N TYR A 24 12.42 -9.19 16.17
CA TYR A 24 13.16 -10.46 16.22
C TYR A 24 13.47 -10.88 17.65
N ASP A 25 13.76 -9.91 18.55
CA ASP A 25 13.97 -10.21 19.96
C ASP A 25 12.68 -10.78 20.58
N PHE A 26 11.53 -10.15 20.32
CA PHE A 26 10.25 -10.62 20.83
C PHE A 26 9.88 -12.01 20.31
N GLU A 27 10.15 -12.33 19.05
CA GLU A 27 9.97 -13.69 18.53
C GLU A 27 10.87 -14.70 19.28
N ARG A 28 12.14 -14.35 19.57
CA ARG A 28 13.04 -15.18 20.38
C ARG A 28 12.59 -15.33 21.84
N GLU A 29 11.94 -14.33 22.38
CA GLU A 29 11.31 -14.35 23.71
C GLU A 29 9.99 -15.13 23.75
N GLY A 30 9.51 -15.65 22.60
CA GLY A 30 8.30 -16.46 22.48
C GLY A 30 7.02 -15.66 22.25
N ILE A 31 7.11 -14.33 22.04
CA ILE A 31 5.98 -13.50 21.70
C ILE A 31 5.76 -13.57 20.18
N GLN A 32 4.54 -13.86 19.79
CA GLN A 32 4.18 -13.98 18.39
C GLN A 32 4.14 -12.61 17.69
N VAL A 33 4.84 -12.47 16.55
CA VAL A 33 4.77 -11.28 15.68
C VAL A 33 4.05 -11.67 14.39
N VAL A 34 3.04 -10.91 13.99
CA VAL A 34 2.21 -11.20 12.81
C VAL A 34 2.24 -10.03 11.82
N PRO A 35 2.66 -10.26 10.56
CA PRO A 35 2.94 -11.56 9.93
C PRO A 35 4.23 -12.24 10.41
N SER A 36 5.36 -11.53 10.50
CA SER A 36 6.62 -11.95 11.09
C SER A 36 7.55 -10.76 11.28
N ALA A 37 8.54 -10.85 12.17
CA ALA A 37 9.57 -9.83 12.32
C ALA A 37 10.33 -9.61 11.01
N LYS A 38 10.61 -10.67 10.26
CA LYS A 38 11.25 -10.61 8.94
C LYS A 38 10.42 -9.80 7.96
N ALA A 39 9.12 -10.04 7.89
CA ALA A 39 8.23 -9.33 6.97
C ALA A 39 8.26 -7.82 7.22
N VAL A 40 8.09 -7.40 8.47
CA VAL A 40 8.08 -5.98 8.84
C VAL A 40 9.44 -5.31 8.60
N ASN A 41 10.54 -6.01 8.90
CA ASN A 41 11.88 -5.49 8.68
C ASN A 41 12.21 -5.31 7.19
N TYR A 42 11.89 -6.31 6.37
CA TYR A 42 12.17 -6.26 4.93
C TYR A 42 11.34 -5.20 4.21
N THR A 43 10.06 -5.06 4.55
CA THR A 43 9.17 -4.10 3.88
C THR A 43 9.43 -2.66 4.28
N MET A 44 10.00 -2.43 5.47
CA MET A 44 10.47 -1.10 5.85
C MET A 44 11.68 -0.64 5.02
N ASN A 45 12.49 -1.58 4.54
CA ASN A 45 13.73 -1.32 3.79
C ASN A 45 13.53 -1.66 2.31
N ARG A 46 13.39 -0.63 1.43
CA ARG A 46 13.23 -0.82 -0.02
C ARG A 46 14.33 -1.67 -0.66
N LYS A 47 15.57 -1.60 -0.15
CA LYS A 47 16.67 -2.44 -0.64
C LYS A 47 16.42 -3.91 -0.35
N ALA A 48 16.02 -4.23 0.88
CA ALA A 48 15.78 -5.60 1.29
C ALA A 48 14.65 -6.25 0.48
N ILE A 49 13.49 -5.58 0.39
CA ILE A 49 12.34 -6.14 -0.34
C ILE A 49 12.58 -6.19 -1.85
N ARG A 50 13.27 -5.17 -2.42
CA ARG A 50 13.59 -5.15 -3.86
C ARG A 50 14.58 -6.23 -4.23
N ASP A 51 15.63 -6.43 -3.44
CA ASP A 51 16.65 -7.46 -3.68
C ASP A 51 16.05 -8.87 -3.48
N LEU A 52 15.21 -9.06 -2.47
CA LEU A 52 14.45 -10.31 -2.31
C LEU A 52 13.62 -10.62 -3.57
N ALA A 53 12.81 -9.67 -4.02
CA ALA A 53 11.95 -9.89 -5.19
C ALA A 53 12.75 -10.13 -6.48
N ALA A 54 13.72 -9.26 -6.78
CA ALA A 54 14.42 -9.28 -8.06
C ALA A 54 15.55 -10.31 -8.11
N LYS A 55 16.40 -10.40 -7.06
CA LYS A 55 17.62 -11.22 -7.10
C LYS A 55 17.39 -12.63 -6.56
N GLU A 56 16.65 -12.76 -5.45
CA GLU A 56 16.46 -14.08 -4.82
C GLU A 56 15.31 -14.85 -5.46
N LEU A 57 14.19 -14.16 -5.76
CA LEU A 57 12.99 -14.79 -6.32
C LEU A 57 12.88 -14.68 -7.83
N GLY A 58 13.73 -13.89 -8.49
CA GLY A 58 13.71 -13.70 -9.95
C GLY A 58 12.42 -13.09 -10.49
N LEU A 59 11.73 -12.29 -9.66
CA LEU A 59 10.49 -11.63 -10.08
C LEU A 59 10.80 -10.42 -10.96
N LYS A 60 9.92 -10.15 -11.90
CA LYS A 60 10.01 -8.97 -12.74
C LYS A 60 9.70 -7.72 -11.92
N THR A 61 10.70 -6.84 -11.82
CA THR A 61 10.61 -5.53 -11.15
C THR A 61 11.12 -4.44 -12.10
N ALA A 62 10.94 -3.18 -11.78
CA ALA A 62 11.69 -2.10 -12.43
C ALA A 62 13.20 -2.38 -12.31
N ARG A 63 13.99 -2.09 -13.37
CA ARG A 63 15.45 -2.08 -13.25
C ARG A 63 15.87 -1.03 -12.23
N TYR A 64 16.89 -1.29 -11.44
CA TYR A 64 17.27 -0.39 -10.36
C TYR A 64 18.77 -0.39 -10.06
N ARG A 65 19.22 0.70 -9.43
CA ARG A 65 20.55 0.85 -8.84
C ARG A 65 20.42 1.58 -7.49
N TYR A 66 21.38 1.38 -6.63
CA TYR A 66 21.51 2.13 -5.38
C TYR A 66 22.57 3.20 -5.52
N ALA A 67 22.43 4.29 -4.76
CA ALA A 67 23.39 5.38 -4.73
C ALA A 67 23.47 6.00 -3.32
N SER A 68 24.71 6.16 -2.81
CA SER A 68 25.01 6.75 -1.50
C SER A 68 25.62 8.15 -1.62
N SER A 69 25.74 8.66 -2.83
CA SER A 69 26.24 10.00 -3.13
C SER A 69 25.58 10.57 -4.39
N LEU A 70 25.64 11.91 -4.54
CA LEU A 70 25.12 12.56 -5.75
C LEU A 70 25.86 12.07 -7.02
N GLN A 71 27.14 11.74 -6.92
CA GLN A 71 27.88 11.24 -8.08
C GLN A 71 27.40 9.83 -8.45
N GLU A 72 27.28 8.93 -7.50
CA GLU A 72 26.71 7.58 -7.73
C GLU A 72 25.28 7.66 -8.27
N LEU A 73 24.47 8.63 -7.80
CA LEU A 73 23.11 8.86 -8.32
C LEU A 73 23.16 9.23 -9.82
N LYS A 74 24.10 10.11 -10.23
CA LYS A 74 24.25 10.47 -11.65
C LYS A 74 24.65 9.28 -12.51
N ASP A 75 25.61 8.48 -12.03
CA ASP A 75 26.09 7.28 -12.73
C ASP A 75 24.97 6.24 -12.84
N ALA A 76 24.23 6.01 -11.76
CA ALA A 76 23.08 5.11 -11.71
C ALA A 76 21.96 5.56 -12.66
N ALA A 77 21.61 6.85 -12.67
CA ALA A 77 20.58 7.39 -13.54
C ALA A 77 20.98 7.32 -15.03
N GLN A 78 22.27 7.50 -15.34
CA GLN A 78 22.76 7.33 -16.69
C GLN A 78 22.65 5.87 -17.18
N GLU A 79 22.92 4.88 -16.31
CA GLU A 79 22.77 3.47 -16.61
C GLU A 79 21.30 3.04 -16.76
N ILE A 80 20.42 3.51 -15.88
CA ILE A 80 18.98 3.22 -15.91
C ILE A 80 18.31 3.88 -17.11
N GLY A 81 18.72 5.13 -17.42
CA GLY A 81 18.11 5.97 -18.46
C GLY A 81 17.02 6.89 -17.90
N PHE A 82 16.56 7.81 -18.73
CA PHE A 82 15.52 8.79 -18.39
C PHE A 82 14.23 8.52 -19.17
N PRO A 83 13.05 8.76 -18.57
CA PRO A 83 12.87 9.17 -17.18
C PRO A 83 13.19 8.06 -16.20
N CYS A 84 13.61 8.42 -14.98
CA CYS A 84 13.81 7.49 -13.88
C CYS A 84 13.16 8.02 -12.59
N VAL A 85 12.99 7.13 -11.59
CA VAL A 85 12.41 7.49 -10.31
C VAL A 85 13.47 7.34 -9.22
N VAL A 86 13.69 8.40 -8.45
CA VAL A 86 14.61 8.43 -7.30
C VAL A 86 13.79 8.38 -6.03
N LYS A 87 14.09 7.43 -5.14
CA LYS A 87 13.37 7.23 -3.86
C LYS A 87 14.37 7.02 -2.72
N PRO A 88 14.14 7.57 -1.52
CA PRO A 88 14.90 7.17 -0.34
C PRO A 88 14.61 5.69 0.00
N LEU A 89 15.58 4.98 0.58
CA LEU A 89 15.38 3.58 0.97
C LEU A 89 14.36 3.40 2.08
N MET A 90 14.24 4.39 2.96
CA MET A 90 13.33 4.35 4.11
C MET A 90 12.40 5.57 4.08
N SER A 91 11.26 5.43 3.44
CA SER A 91 10.18 6.43 3.44
C SER A 91 8.83 5.77 3.20
N SER A 92 7.74 6.49 3.40
CA SER A 92 6.38 6.05 3.10
C SER A 92 5.59 7.17 2.41
N SER A 93 4.48 6.82 1.76
CA SER A 93 3.56 7.76 1.11
C SER A 93 4.25 8.72 0.12
N GLY A 94 5.25 8.23 -0.63
CA GLY A 94 5.93 9.00 -1.66
C GLY A 94 6.86 10.13 -1.15
N HIS A 95 7.06 10.27 0.17
CA HIS A 95 7.96 11.30 0.69
C HIS A 95 9.39 11.08 0.21
N GLY A 96 10.01 12.15 -0.30
CA GLY A 96 11.36 12.11 -0.87
C GLY A 96 11.47 11.48 -2.26
N GLN A 97 10.34 11.06 -2.88
CA GLN A 97 10.32 10.48 -4.22
C GLN A 97 10.26 11.56 -5.30
N SER A 98 11.07 11.41 -6.33
CA SER A 98 11.10 12.29 -7.50
C SER A 98 11.06 11.51 -8.80
N LEU A 99 10.25 11.96 -9.75
CA LEU A 99 10.35 11.57 -11.16
C LEU A 99 11.34 12.53 -11.83
N VAL A 100 12.47 11.98 -12.28
CA VAL A 100 13.56 12.70 -12.93
C VAL A 100 13.49 12.46 -14.44
N ARG A 101 13.34 13.53 -15.21
CA ARG A 101 13.19 13.44 -16.68
C ARG A 101 14.47 13.77 -17.42
N VAL A 102 15.29 14.61 -16.80
CA VAL A 102 16.55 15.11 -17.37
C VAL A 102 17.65 15.16 -16.30
N PRO A 103 18.93 15.06 -16.68
CA PRO A 103 20.05 15.02 -15.73
C PRO A 103 20.11 16.21 -14.76
N GLU A 104 19.64 17.38 -15.18
CA GLU A 104 19.67 18.62 -14.41
C GLU A 104 18.81 18.54 -13.14
N GLU A 105 17.79 17.68 -13.14
CA GLU A 105 16.88 17.48 -11.99
C GLU A 105 17.49 16.59 -10.88
N LEU A 106 18.58 15.85 -11.16
CA LEU A 106 19.16 14.87 -10.23
C LEU A 106 19.62 15.48 -8.91
N LYS A 107 20.19 16.70 -8.94
CA LYS A 107 20.63 17.36 -7.72
C LYS A 107 19.45 17.65 -6.78
N GLY A 108 18.37 18.22 -7.32
CA GLY A 108 17.15 18.48 -6.54
C GLY A 108 16.50 17.20 -6.03
N ALA A 109 16.47 16.13 -6.85
CA ALA A 109 15.97 14.82 -6.45
C ALA A 109 16.79 14.21 -5.31
N TRP A 110 18.11 14.32 -5.34
CA TRP A 110 18.99 13.89 -4.24
C TRP A 110 18.70 14.64 -2.94
N GLU A 111 18.68 15.97 -2.99
CA GLU A 111 18.42 16.81 -1.83
C GLU A 111 17.05 16.53 -1.22
N TYR A 112 16.01 16.37 -2.05
CA TYR A 112 14.67 16.02 -1.60
C TYR A 112 14.60 14.63 -1.01
N SER A 113 15.26 13.63 -1.60
CA SER A 113 15.32 12.27 -1.07
C SER A 113 16.04 12.22 0.29
N CYS A 114 17.14 12.94 0.45
CA CYS A 114 17.85 13.02 1.73
C CYS A 114 16.99 13.68 2.82
N SER A 115 16.24 14.73 2.50
CA SER A 115 15.33 15.39 3.46
C SER A 115 14.10 14.56 3.81
N GLY A 116 13.65 13.69 2.91
CA GLY A 116 12.49 12.81 3.08
C GLY A 116 12.84 11.43 3.68
N SER A 117 14.13 11.13 3.87
CA SER A 117 14.60 9.88 4.44
C SER A 117 14.31 9.79 5.93
N ARG A 118 13.96 8.60 6.41
CA ARG A 118 13.86 8.31 7.84
C ARG A 118 15.17 7.68 8.33
N GLY A 119 15.75 8.26 9.38
CA GLY A 119 17.04 7.83 9.95
C GLY A 119 18.24 8.52 9.29
N ASP A 120 19.45 8.09 9.67
CA ASP A 120 20.72 8.72 9.26
C ASP A 120 21.32 8.10 7.97
N ILE A 121 20.52 7.29 7.26
CA ILE A 121 20.97 6.59 6.04
C ILE A 121 20.64 7.45 4.82
N HIS A 122 21.66 8.06 4.21
CA HIS A 122 21.57 8.79 2.96
C HIS A 122 21.87 7.88 1.76
N GLU A 123 21.00 6.88 1.56
CA GLU A 123 21.05 5.98 0.40
C GLU A 123 19.71 6.04 -0.34
N VAL A 124 19.77 6.09 -1.65
CA VAL A 124 18.59 6.13 -2.53
C VAL A 124 18.57 4.94 -3.47
N ILE A 125 17.39 4.57 -3.93
CA ILE A 125 17.20 3.68 -5.08
C ILE A 125 16.80 4.52 -6.30
N VAL A 126 17.43 4.24 -7.43
CA VAL A 126 17.10 4.75 -8.75
C VAL A 126 16.42 3.64 -9.52
N GLU A 127 15.20 3.85 -9.95
CA GLU A 127 14.41 2.85 -10.68
C GLU A 127 14.04 3.38 -12.06
N GLU A 128 13.99 2.50 -13.05
CA GLU A 128 13.41 2.86 -14.35
C GLU A 128 11.95 3.27 -14.17
N PHE A 129 11.52 4.24 -14.95
CA PHE A 129 10.12 4.63 -14.98
C PHE A 129 9.32 3.62 -15.82
N ILE A 130 8.52 2.79 -15.15
CA ILE A 130 7.64 1.84 -15.83
C ILE A 130 6.47 2.60 -16.46
N ARG A 131 6.30 2.45 -17.77
CA ARG A 131 5.10 2.90 -18.47
C ARG A 131 4.03 1.81 -18.35
N PHE A 132 3.19 1.96 -17.35
CA PHE A 132 2.10 1.03 -17.08
C PHE A 132 0.77 1.56 -17.59
N ASP A 133 -0.16 0.65 -17.86
CA ASP A 133 -1.54 0.98 -18.23
C ASP A 133 -2.43 1.11 -17.00
N SER A 134 -2.14 0.34 -15.95
CA SER A 134 -2.86 0.41 -14.66
C SER A 134 -1.99 -0.07 -13.49
N GLU A 135 -2.37 0.37 -12.29
CA GLU A 135 -1.84 -0.10 -11.01
C GLU A 135 -2.89 -0.90 -10.28
N ILE A 136 -2.48 -2.02 -9.69
CA ILE A 136 -3.36 -2.81 -8.82
C ILE A 136 -2.69 -3.12 -7.49
N THR A 137 -3.52 -3.30 -6.47
CA THR A 137 -3.18 -3.99 -5.23
C THR A 137 -3.88 -5.35 -5.22
N LEU A 138 -3.12 -6.40 -5.00
CA LEU A 138 -3.65 -7.73 -4.73
C LEU A 138 -3.55 -8.00 -3.23
N LEU A 139 -4.68 -7.84 -2.52
CA LEU A 139 -4.75 -8.27 -1.12
C LEU A 139 -4.60 -9.78 -1.08
N THR A 140 -3.54 -10.20 -0.43
CA THR A 140 -3.13 -11.61 -0.29
C THR A 140 -3.21 -11.99 1.18
N VAL A 141 -3.77 -13.15 1.49
CA VAL A 141 -3.93 -13.61 2.87
C VAL A 141 -3.24 -14.94 3.03
N THR A 142 -2.24 -15.00 3.90
CA THR A 142 -1.63 -16.27 4.30
C THR A 142 -2.25 -16.71 5.63
N GLN A 143 -2.87 -17.86 5.64
CA GLN A 143 -3.45 -18.44 6.84
C GLN A 143 -2.40 -19.17 7.69
N ARG A 144 -2.69 -19.39 8.96
CA ARG A 144 -1.78 -20.06 9.90
C ARG A 144 -1.42 -21.50 9.47
N ASN A 145 -2.30 -22.17 8.74
CA ASN A 145 -2.06 -23.50 8.14
C ASN A 145 -1.16 -23.45 6.89
N GLY A 146 -0.74 -22.24 6.46
CA GLY A 146 0.12 -22.02 5.29
C GLY A 146 -0.63 -21.84 3.97
N GLU A 147 -1.94 -21.96 3.93
CA GLU A 147 -2.75 -21.71 2.73
C GLU A 147 -2.78 -20.21 2.42
N THR A 148 -2.57 -19.87 1.14
CA THR A 148 -2.61 -18.48 0.65
C THR A 148 -3.85 -18.26 -0.20
N LEU A 149 -4.64 -17.26 0.18
CA LEU A 149 -5.85 -16.82 -0.52
C LEU A 149 -5.64 -15.44 -1.13
N PHE A 150 -6.39 -15.13 -2.18
CA PHE A 150 -6.33 -13.85 -2.87
C PHE A 150 -7.72 -13.21 -2.91
N CYS A 151 -7.78 -11.92 -2.62
CA CYS A 151 -8.97 -11.13 -2.92
C CYS A 151 -9.06 -10.85 -4.43
N ALA A 152 -10.22 -10.44 -4.92
CA ALA A 152 -10.31 -9.85 -6.24
C ALA A 152 -9.36 -8.63 -6.33
N PRO A 153 -8.70 -8.39 -7.48
CA PRO A 153 -7.75 -7.31 -7.64
C PRO A 153 -8.42 -5.95 -7.42
N ILE A 154 -7.68 -5.05 -6.77
CA ILE A 154 -8.11 -3.69 -6.48
C ILE A 154 -7.33 -2.74 -7.39
N GLY A 155 -8.02 -2.02 -8.26
CA GLY A 155 -7.43 -0.91 -9.00
C GLY A 155 -7.36 0.32 -8.11
N HIS A 156 -6.33 1.14 -8.30
CA HIS A 156 -6.19 2.37 -7.51
C HIS A 156 -5.54 3.50 -8.30
N VAL A 157 -5.70 4.70 -7.80
CA VAL A 157 -5.06 5.90 -8.31
C VAL A 157 -4.34 6.60 -7.16
N GLN A 158 -3.07 6.88 -7.39
CA GLN A 158 -2.24 7.69 -6.52
C GLN A 158 -1.96 9.05 -7.16
N LYS A 159 -1.78 10.08 -6.34
CA LYS A 159 -1.31 11.39 -6.79
C LYS A 159 -0.18 11.85 -5.90
N HIS A 160 0.99 12.06 -6.49
CA HIS A 160 2.23 12.36 -5.75
C HIS A 160 2.60 11.29 -4.71
N GLY A 161 2.35 10.00 -5.03
CA GLY A 161 2.61 8.87 -4.15
C GLY A 161 1.61 8.73 -2.99
N ASP A 162 0.51 9.48 -2.99
CA ASP A 162 -0.51 9.42 -1.95
C ASP A 162 -1.83 8.88 -2.53
N TYR A 163 -2.45 7.95 -1.81
CA TYR A 163 -3.72 7.32 -2.16
C TYR A 163 -4.83 8.33 -2.39
N ARG A 164 -5.57 8.20 -3.48
CA ARG A 164 -6.71 9.04 -3.83
C ARG A 164 -8.01 8.28 -3.94
N GLU A 165 -7.99 7.18 -4.66
CA GLU A 165 -9.15 6.31 -4.87
C GLU A 165 -8.74 4.87 -5.09
N SER A 166 -9.64 3.94 -4.80
CA SER A 166 -9.54 2.54 -5.19
C SER A 166 -10.89 1.99 -5.60
N TYR A 167 -10.87 0.91 -6.36
CA TYR A 167 -12.08 0.24 -6.86
C TYR A 167 -11.86 -1.26 -6.99
N GLN A 168 -12.91 -2.03 -6.80
CA GLN A 168 -12.89 -3.48 -6.82
C GLN A 168 -14.18 -4.04 -7.41
N PRO A 169 -14.10 -5.02 -8.32
CA PRO A 169 -12.88 -5.59 -8.88
C PRO A 169 -12.22 -4.71 -9.93
N ALA A 170 -10.89 -4.72 -10.00
CA ALA A 170 -10.18 -4.13 -11.12
C ALA A 170 -10.24 -5.04 -12.34
N HIS A 171 -10.35 -4.44 -13.53
CA HIS A 171 -10.29 -5.21 -14.76
C HIS A 171 -8.85 -5.62 -15.06
N ILE A 172 -8.62 -6.93 -15.14
CA ILE A 172 -7.29 -7.51 -15.39
C ILE A 172 -7.45 -8.77 -16.26
N SER A 173 -6.51 -9.00 -17.18
CA SER A 173 -6.52 -10.23 -17.96
C SER A 173 -6.24 -11.45 -17.07
N PRO A 174 -6.80 -12.64 -17.38
CA PRO A 174 -6.55 -13.85 -16.62
C PRO A 174 -5.05 -14.18 -16.48
N ASP A 175 -4.25 -13.93 -17.51
CA ASP A 175 -2.81 -14.20 -17.50
C ASP A 175 -2.07 -13.25 -16.55
N HIS A 176 -2.41 -11.94 -16.57
CA HIS A 176 -1.83 -10.97 -15.64
C HIS A 176 -2.24 -11.28 -14.20
N LEU A 177 -3.50 -11.67 -13.97
CA LEU A 177 -3.97 -12.03 -12.62
C LEU A 177 -3.19 -13.26 -12.10
N LYS A 178 -3.05 -14.29 -12.92
CA LYS A 178 -2.30 -15.49 -12.56
C LYS A 178 -0.84 -15.17 -12.23
N GLU A 179 -0.21 -14.30 -13.01
CA GLU A 179 1.18 -13.88 -12.74
C GLU A 179 1.30 -13.04 -11.48
N ALA A 180 0.39 -12.08 -11.24
CA ALA A 180 0.36 -11.31 -10.00
C ALA A 180 0.18 -12.22 -8.77
N GLN A 181 -0.72 -13.21 -8.83
CA GLN A 181 -0.91 -14.18 -7.77
C GLN A 181 0.33 -15.05 -7.52
N ARG A 182 1.00 -15.50 -8.60
CA ARG A 182 2.26 -16.24 -8.51
C ARG A 182 3.35 -15.42 -7.81
N MET A 183 3.52 -14.17 -8.21
CA MET A 183 4.49 -13.25 -7.60
C MET A 183 4.16 -12.97 -6.13
N ALA A 184 2.90 -12.67 -5.81
CA ALA A 184 2.45 -12.42 -4.45
C ALA A 184 2.69 -13.63 -3.54
N ALA A 185 2.33 -14.84 -3.99
CA ALA A 185 2.58 -16.07 -3.26
C ALA A 185 4.07 -16.31 -3.00
N ALA A 186 4.93 -16.04 -4.00
CA ALA A 186 6.37 -16.21 -3.87
C ALA A 186 6.97 -15.27 -2.82
N VAL A 187 6.61 -13.98 -2.84
CA VAL A 187 7.15 -12.99 -1.90
C VAL A 187 6.65 -13.23 -0.48
N THR A 188 5.33 -13.46 -0.30
CA THR A 188 4.76 -13.69 1.03
C THR A 188 5.31 -14.97 1.67
N LYS A 189 5.52 -16.02 0.88
CA LYS A 189 6.19 -17.25 1.33
C LYS A 189 7.63 -16.99 1.78
N ALA A 190 8.40 -16.20 1.03
CA ALA A 190 9.78 -15.87 1.37
C ALA A 190 9.90 -14.98 2.61
N LEU A 191 8.93 -14.10 2.85
CA LEU A 191 8.85 -13.24 4.03
C LEU A 191 8.40 -14.00 5.29
N THR A 192 7.78 -15.16 5.13
CA THR A 192 7.26 -16.02 6.20
C THR A 192 6.12 -15.39 7.01
N GLY A 193 5.51 -16.19 7.87
CA GLY A 193 4.40 -15.74 8.72
C GLY A 193 3.04 -15.83 8.04
N TYR A 194 2.05 -15.22 8.67
CA TYR A 194 0.65 -15.23 8.25
C TYR A 194 0.00 -13.89 8.57
N GLY A 195 -1.10 -13.57 7.88
CA GLY A 195 -1.74 -12.27 7.95
C GLY A 195 -2.19 -11.80 6.58
N ILE A 196 -2.56 -10.53 6.48
CA ILE A 196 -2.87 -9.90 5.20
C ILE A 196 -1.65 -9.15 4.66
N TRP A 197 -1.54 -9.15 3.33
CA TRP A 197 -0.48 -8.48 2.58
C TRP A 197 -1.11 -7.64 1.48
N GLY A 198 -0.77 -6.37 1.42
CA GLY A 198 -1.07 -5.50 0.28
C GLY A 198 0.08 -5.57 -0.73
N VAL A 199 -0.08 -6.32 -1.80
CA VAL A 199 0.97 -6.48 -2.83
C VAL A 199 0.62 -5.62 -4.04
N GLU A 200 1.49 -4.68 -4.38
CA GLU A 200 1.27 -3.72 -5.46
C GLU A 200 2.00 -4.14 -6.73
N PHE A 201 1.31 -3.96 -7.86
CA PHE A 201 1.82 -4.30 -9.19
C PHE A 201 1.54 -3.19 -10.19
N PHE A 202 2.49 -2.97 -11.09
CA PHE A 202 2.25 -2.26 -12.34
C PHE A 202 1.87 -3.26 -13.42
N LEU A 203 0.83 -2.95 -14.17
CA LEU A 203 0.34 -3.75 -15.28
C LEU A 203 0.62 -3.03 -16.60
N SER A 204 1.33 -3.70 -17.50
CA SER A 204 1.57 -3.22 -18.87
C SER A 204 1.06 -4.25 -19.87
N HIS A 205 0.18 -3.83 -20.77
CA HIS A 205 -0.30 -4.70 -21.85
C HIS A 205 0.84 -5.23 -22.72
N LYS A 206 1.89 -4.42 -22.89
CA LYS A 206 3.04 -4.76 -23.69
C LYS A 206 4.05 -5.63 -22.93
N ASP A 207 4.33 -5.24 -21.68
CA ASP A 207 5.49 -5.76 -20.96
C ASP A 207 5.09 -6.69 -19.80
N GLY A 208 3.79 -6.85 -19.51
CA GLY A 208 3.27 -7.77 -18.49
C GLY A 208 3.24 -7.17 -17.09
N VAL A 209 3.40 -8.01 -16.07
CA VAL A 209 3.24 -7.65 -14.65
C VAL A 209 4.59 -7.35 -14.02
N TYR A 210 4.67 -6.23 -13.29
CA TYR A 210 5.85 -5.86 -12.50
C TYR A 210 5.49 -5.81 -11.03
N PHE A 211 6.26 -6.49 -10.19
CA PHE A 211 6.18 -6.31 -8.74
C PHE A 211 6.70 -4.91 -8.37
N SER A 212 5.90 -4.16 -7.65
CA SER A 212 6.21 -2.80 -7.20
C SER A 212 6.61 -2.75 -5.73
N GLU A 213 5.67 -3.01 -4.83
CA GLU A 213 5.86 -2.90 -3.39
C GLU A 213 4.99 -3.93 -2.64
N LEU A 214 5.26 -4.13 -1.35
CA LEU A 214 4.45 -4.96 -0.47
C LEU A 214 4.36 -4.34 0.91
N SER A 215 3.16 -4.31 1.47
CA SER A 215 2.88 -3.94 2.86
C SER A 215 2.38 -5.17 3.64
N PRO A 216 2.98 -5.50 4.80
CA PRO A 216 2.65 -6.70 5.59
C PRO A 216 1.49 -6.43 6.57
N ARG A 217 0.43 -5.78 6.11
CA ARG A 217 -0.69 -5.26 6.91
C ARG A 217 -1.86 -4.89 6.00
N PRO A 218 -3.05 -4.56 6.58
CA PRO A 218 -4.12 -3.92 5.81
C PRO A 218 -3.61 -2.72 5.01
N HIS A 219 -4.11 -2.57 3.78
CA HIS A 219 -3.59 -1.62 2.80
C HIS A 219 -4.58 -0.50 2.54
N ASP A 220 -4.10 0.73 2.33
CA ASP A 220 -4.96 1.90 2.07
C ASP A 220 -5.96 1.66 0.92
N THR A 221 -5.54 0.95 -0.13
CA THR A 221 -6.42 0.61 -1.26
C THR A 221 -7.50 -0.39 -0.87
N GLY A 222 -7.25 -1.23 0.14
CA GLY A 222 -8.18 -2.20 0.68
C GLY A 222 -9.38 -1.57 1.41
N MET A 223 -9.37 -0.26 1.67
CA MET A 223 -10.52 0.47 2.21
C MET A 223 -11.79 0.27 1.38
N VAL A 224 -11.66 -0.03 0.08
CA VAL A 224 -12.80 -0.35 -0.77
C VAL A 224 -13.58 -1.58 -0.29
N THR A 225 -12.94 -2.52 0.41
CA THR A 225 -13.61 -3.70 0.97
C THR A 225 -14.61 -3.36 2.08
N LEU A 226 -14.49 -2.16 2.68
CA LEU A 226 -15.49 -1.64 3.64
C LEU A 226 -16.83 -1.30 2.97
N ALA A 227 -16.90 -1.20 1.64
CA ALA A 227 -18.13 -1.13 0.86
C ALA A 227 -18.81 -2.51 0.72
N GLN A 228 -18.36 -3.52 1.46
CA GLN A 228 -18.83 -4.90 1.38
C GLN A 228 -18.69 -5.49 -0.04
N THR A 229 -17.60 -5.18 -0.71
CA THR A 229 -17.30 -5.72 -2.03
C THR A 229 -17.09 -7.23 -1.99
N GLN A 230 -16.70 -7.75 -0.84
CA GLN A 230 -16.46 -9.17 -0.59
C GLN A 230 -17.03 -9.60 0.77
N ASN A 231 -17.15 -10.89 1.00
CA ASN A 231 -17.76 -11.49 2.21
C ASN A 231 -17.02 -11.15 3.52
N LEU A 232 -15.71 -10.84 3.45
CA LEU A 232 -14.89 -10.39 4.57
C LEU A 232 -14.06 -9.21 4.11
N ASN A 233 -14.13 -8.07 4.82
CA ASN A 233 -13.27 -6.94 4.51
C ASN A 233 -11.81 -7.22 4.90
N GLU A 234 -10.89 -6.35 4.49
CA GLU A 234 -9.45 -6.55 4.73
C GLU A 234 -9.08 -6.66 6.21
N PHE A 235 -9.77 -5.96 7.09
CA PHE A 235 -9.52 -6.00 8.54
C PHE A 235 -10.02 -7.30 9.15
N GLU A 236 -11.17 -7.80 8.72
CA GLU A 236 -11.72 -9.09 9.14
C GLU A 236 -10.83 -10.25 8.66
N LEU A 237 -10.32 -10.16 7.42
CA LEU A 237 -9.36 -11.13 6.89
C LEU A 237 -8.08 -11.14 7.72
N HIS A 238 -7.53 -9.95 8.02
CA HIS A 238 -6.32 -9.85 8.84
C HIS A 238 -6.54 -10.40 10.24
N LEU A 239 -7.63 -10.00 10.88
CA LEU A 239 -7.97 -10.47 12.24
C LEU A 239 -8.12 -11.99 12.29
N ARG A 240 -8.82 -12.59 11.31
CA ARG A 240 -8.95 -14.06 11.25
C ARG A 240 -7.58 -14.74 11.08
N ALA A 241 -6.74 -14.22 10.19
CA ALA A 241 -5.40 -14.76 10.00
C ALA A 241 -4.55 -14.63 11.29
N VAL A 242 -4.56 -13.47 11.95
CA VAL A 242 -3.86 -13.22 13.22
C VAL A 242 -4.27 -14.20 14.31
N LEU A 243 -5.57 -14.42 14.45
CA LEU A 243 -6.13 -15.33 15.47
C LEU A 243 -6.08 -16.81 15.07
N GLY A 244 -5.68 -17.13 13.84
CA GLY A 244 -5.68 -18.50 13.30
C GLY A 244 -7.09 -19.04 13.05
N LEU A 245 -8.09 -18.16 12.89
CA LEU A 245 -9.44 -18.54 12.53
C LEU A 245 -9.52 -18.90 11.03
N PRO A 246 -10.34 -19.89 10.66
CA PRO A 246 -10.41 -20.34 9.27
C PRO A 246 -11.01 -19.28 8.36
N ILE A 247 -10.44 -19.17 7.16
CA ILE A 247 -10.98 -18.40 6.05
C ILE A 247 -11.23 -19.39 4.90
N PRO A 248 -12.42 -19.99 4.83
CA PRO A 248 -12.69 -21.05 3.86
C PRO A 248 -12.73 -20.54 2.41
N MET A 249 -13.14 -19.28 2.23
CA MET A 249 -13.18 -18.62 0.91
C MET A 249 -13.22 -17.09 1.05
N ILE A 250 -12.79 -16.42 0.00
CA ILE A 250 -13.00 -14.99 -0.21
C ILE A 250 -13.87 -14.86 -1.46
N GLU A 251 -15.05 -14.29 -1.32
CA GLU A 251 -16.06 -14.19 -2.37
C GLU A 251 -16.35 -12.72 -2.69
N GLN A 252 -16.27 -12.38 -3.96
CA GLN A 252 -16.68 -11.07 -4.47
C GLN A 252 -18.22 -10.99 -4.48
N LEU A 253 -18.80 -10.04 -3.76
CA LEU A 253 -20.25 -9.90 -3.62
C LEU A 253 -20.81 -8.76 -4.49
N ARG A 254 -20.06 -7.68 -4.66
CA ARG A 254 -20.46 -6.49 -5.41
C ARG A 254 -19.25 -5.70 -5.88
N ALA A 255 -19.46 -4.78 -6.80
CA ALA A 255 -18.44 -3.77 -7.13
C ALA A 255 -18.46 -2.65 -6.09
N GLY A 256 -17.31 -2.05 -5.86
CA GLY A 256 -17.17 -0.91 -4.96
C GLY A 256 -16.09 0.06 -5.40
N ALA A 257 -16.22 1.30 -4.93
CA ALA A 257 -15.22 2.34 -5.05
C ALA A 257 -15.05 3.08 -3.72
N SER A 258 -13.83 3.54 -3.48
CA SER A 258 -13.45 4.31 -2.30
C SER A 258 -12.70 5.56 -2.74
N ALA A 259 -13.06 6.72 -2.20
CA ALA A 259 -12.40 7.99 -2.48
C ALA A 259 -11.96 8.66 -1.17
N ALA A 260 -10.72 9.15 -1.14
CA ALA A 260 -10.15 9.77 0.05
C ALA A 260 -10.80 11.12 0.37
N ILE A 261 -11.15 11.33 1.63
CA ILE A 261 -11.56 12.63 2.18
C ILE A 261 -10.30 13.30 2.73
N LEU A 262 -9.90 14.40 2.07
CA LEU A 262 -8.67 15.12 2.37
C LEU A 262 -8.96 16.42 3.11
N SER A 263 -8.08 16.77 4.06
CA SER A 263 -8.15 18.10 4.68
C SER A 263 -7.62 19.17 3.73
N PRO A 264 -8.36 20.27 3.53
CA PRO A 264 -7.83 21.46 2.87
C PRO A 264 -7.11 22.42 3.84
N ILE A 265 -7.25 22.21 5.16
CA ILE A 265 -6.85 23.13 6.21
C ILE A 265 -6.00 22.45 7.28
N GLU A 266 -5.31 23.25 8.08
CA GLU A 266 -4.70 22.84 9.34
C GLU A 266 -5.65 23.11 10.51
N THR A 267 -5.63 22.22 11.52
CA THR A 267 -6.42 22.38 12.77
C THR A 267 -5.55 22.20 14.00
N ASP A 268 -5.79 22.98 15.04
CA ASP A 268 -5.09 22.84 16.33
C ASP A 268 -5.56 21.63 17.13
N GLY A 269 -6.74 21.10 16.84
CA GLY A 269 -7.37 19.96 17.49
C GLY A 269 -8.03 19.01 16.52
N GLN A 270 -8.87 18.13 17.07
CA GLN A 270 -9.60 17.15 16.26
C GLN A 270 -10.49 17.85 15.22
N PRO A 271 -10.34 17.54 13.92
CA PRO A 271 -11.13 18.13 12.87
C PRO A 271 -12.62 17.79 13.03
N ARG A 272 -13.47 18.72 12.64
CA ARG A 272 -14.92 18.54 12.55
C ARG A 272 -15.33 18.45 11.09
N PHE A 273 -16.52 17.89 10.85
CA PHE A 273 -17.00 17.58 9.53
C PHE A 273 -18.43 18.08 9.33
N LYS A 274 -18.74 18.53 8.10
CA LYS A 274 -20.09 18.82 7.60
C LYS A 274 -20.29 18.11 6.26
N GLY A 275 -21.53 18.00 5.80
CA GLY A 275 -21.86 17.41 4.51
C GLY A 275 -22.09 15.90 4.56
N GLN A 276 -22.08 15.28 5.76
CA GLN A 276 -22.33 13.85 5.90
C GLN A 276 -23.74 13.47 5.46
N GLU A 277 -24.74 14.28 5.81
CA GLU A 277 -26.13 14.03 5.43
C GLU A 277 -26.31 14.04 3.91
N GLU A 278 -25.72 15.04 3.24
CA GLU A 278 -25.78 15.16 1.78
C GLU A 278 -25.00 14.04 1.08
N ALA A 279 -23.87 13.61 1.66
CA ALA A 279 -23.08 12.50 1.12
C ALA A 279 -23.84 11.16 1.25
N LEU A 280 -24.50 10.94 2.38
CA LEU A 280 -25.24 9.71 2.69
C LEU A 280 -26.66 9.70 2.10
N ALA A 281 -27.20 10.83 1.63
CA ALA A 281 -28.47 10.88 0.94
C ALA A 281 -28.45 10.18 -0.44
N GLU A 282 -27.26 10.02 -1.02
CA GLU A 282 -27.08 9.28 -2.27
C GLU A 282 -27.17 7.76 -1.98
N PRO A 283 -28.09 7.01 -2.64
CA PRO A 283 -28.22 5.57 -2.42
C PRO A 283 -26.92 4.81 -2.67
N ARG A 284 -26.64 3.77 -1.89
CA ARG A 284 -25.45 2.90 -2.04
C ARG A 284 -24.13 3.66 -1.86
N THR A 285 -24.12 4.63 -0.95
CA THR A 285 -22.90 5.29 -0.45
C THR A 285 -22.74 5.07 1.04
N ASP A 286 -21.51 5.22 1.53
CA ASP A 286 -21.17 5.14 2.94
C ASP A 286 -19.93 6.01 3.23
N LEU A 287 -19.63 6.26 4.50
CA LEU A 287 -18.51 7.09 4.96
C LEU A 287 -17.73 6.38 6.08
N ARG A 288 -16.43 6.55 6.07
CA ARG A 288 -15.55 6.17 7.19
C ARG A 288 -14.68 7.36 7.57
N ILE A 289 -14.90 7.92 8.75
CA ILE A 289 -14.10 9.03 9.29
C ILE A 289 -13.06 8.44 10.26
N PHE A 290 -11.78 8.76 10.05
CA PHE A 290 -10.66 8.15 10.77
C PHE A 290 -10.39 8.74 12.16
N ARG A 291 -11.11 9.79 12.57
CA ARG A 291 -11.00 10.45 13.87
C ARG A 291 -9.55 10.86 14.22
N LYS A 292 -8.80 11.34 13.24
CA LYS A 292 -7.44 11.84 13.45
C LYS A 292 -7.44 12.99 14.46
N PRO A 293 -6.42 13.09 15.36
CA PRO A 293 -6.40 14.10 16.42
C PRO A 293 -6.16 15.52 15.91
N LYS A 294 -5.58 15.69 14.72
CA LYS A 294 -5.32 16.96 14.04
C LYS A 294 -5.48 16.78 12.53
N ALA A 295 -5.65 17.87 11.80
CA ALA A 295 -5.60 17.91 10.37
C ALA A 295 -4.51 18.88 9.89
N TRP A 296 -4.03 18.65 8.66
CA TRP A 296 -3.19 19.54 7.87
C TRP A 296 -3.50 19.33 6.39
N PRO A 297 -3.13 20.27 5.51
CA PRO A 297 -3.41 20.15 4.08
C PRO A 297 -2.99 18.79 3.51
N HIS A 298 -3.90 18.17 2.76
CA HIS A 298 -3.78 16.85 2.14
C HIS A 298 -3.80 15.64 3.10
N ARG A 299 -3.90 15.83 4.42
CA ARG A 299 -4.06 14.69 5.33
C ARG A 299 -5.36 13.95 5.04
N ARG A 300 -5.27 12.64 4.88
CA ARG A 300 -6.44 11.76 4.72
C ARG A 300 -7.18 11.63 6.06
N LEU A 301 -8.43 12.05 6.09
CA LEU A 301 -9.27 12.07 7.29
C LEU A 301 -10.41 11.06 7.26
N GLY A 302 -10.63 10.44 6.12
CA GLY A 302 -11.67 9.45 5.90
C GLY A 302 -11.69 8.95 4.48
N VAL A 303 -12.66 8.11 4.19
CA VAL A 303 -13.03 7.68 2.84
C VAL A 303 -14.54 7.75 2.67
N ALA A 304 -14.98 8.16 1.49
CA ALA A 304 -16.33 7.93 1.00
C ALA A 304 -16.33 6.66 0.15
N LEU A 305 -17.34 5.84 0.35
CA LEU A 305 -17.52 4.55 -0.29
C LEU A 305 -18.76 4.58 -1.18
N ALA A 306 -18.69 3.94 -2.33
CA ALA A 306 -19.83 3.65 -3.16
C ALA A 306 -19.83 2.18 -3.57
N TYR A 307 -20.99 1.56 -3.79
CA TYR A 307 -21.09 0.17 -4.21
C TYR A 307 -22.28 -0.05 -5.14
N ASP A 308 -22.17 -1.08 -5.96
CA ASP A 308 -23.25 -1.53 -6.87
C ASP A 308 -23.07 -3.02 -7.22
N ASN A 309 -23.89 -3.55 -8.11
CA ASN A 309 -23.74 -4.90 -8.63
C ASN A 309 -22.36 -5.08 -9.30
N VAL A 310 -21.85 -6.31 -9.32
CA VAL A 310 -20.49 -6.63 -9.83
C VAL A 310 -20.30 -6.21 -11.30
N ASP A 311 -21.36 -6.24 -12.08
CA ASP A 311 -21.39 -5.92 -13.53
C ASP A 311 -21.65 -4.43 -13.84
N CYS A 312 -21.67 -3.56 -12.82
CA CYS A 312 -21.87 -2.13 -13.04
C CYS A 312 -20.68 -1.48 -13.76
N ASP A 313 -20.93 -0.30 -14.33
CA ASP A 313 -19.85 0.56 -14.84
C ASP A 313 -19.00 1.10 -13.68
N ILE A 314 -17.77 0.62 -13.60
CA ILE A 314 -16.84 0.94 -12.50
C ILE A 314 -16.45 2.42 -12.50
N ASP A 315 -16.34 3.08 -13.64
CA ASP A 315 -15.99 4.50 -13.72
C ASP A 315 -17.09 5.38 -13.18
N THR A 316 -18.35 5.08 -13.50
CA THR A 316 -19.51 5.73 -12.86
C THR A 316 -19.49 5.54 -11.34
N LEU A 317 -19.14 4.35 -10.86
CA LEU A 317 -19.07 4.07 -9.42
C LEU A 317 -17.95 4.84 -8.73
N ARG A 318 -16.78 4.96 -9.37
CA ARG A 318 -15.65 5.78 -8.90
C ARG A 318 -16.04 7.25 -8.82
N ASP A 319 -16.74 7.79 -9.83
CA ASP A 319 -17.21 9.17 -9.83
C ASP A 319 -18.23 9.43 -8.70
N LYS A 320 -19.08 8.46 -8.42
CA LYS A 320 -20.02 8.51 -7.29
C LYS A 320 -19.30 8.59 -5.94
N ALA A 321 -18.27 7.77 -5.71
CA ALA A 321 -17.47 7.83 -4.49
C ALA A 321 -16.74 9.18 -4.33
N LYS A 322 -16.16 9.70 -5.42
CA LYS A 322 -15.52 11.04 -5.46
C LYS A 322 -16.51 12.15 -5.17
N ALA A 323 -17.71 12.10 -5.75
CA ALA A 323 -18.78 13.07 -5.52
C ALA A 323 -19.23 13.05 -4.04
N ALA A 324 -19.36 11.88 -3.42
CA ALA A 324 -19.67 11.75 -2.00
C ALA A 324 -18.55 12.33 -1.12
N ALA A 325 -17.28 12.03 -1.43
CA ALA A 325 -16.13 12.59 -0.71
C ALA A 325 -16.07 14.12 -0.81
N ALA A 326 -16.38 14.69 -1.96
CA ALA A 326 -16.36 16.13 -2.21
C ALA A 326 -17.42 16.91 -1.42
N LYS A 327 -18.51 16.27 -0.97
CA LYS A 327 -19.52 16.89 -0.11
C LYS A 327 -19.01 17.10 1.32
N ILE A 328 -17.97 16.39 1.75
CA ILE A 328 -17.44 16.47 3.11
C ILE A 328 -16.54 17.71 3.25
N GLN A 329 -16.96 18.61 4.11
CA GLN A 329 -16.21 19.80 4.48
C GLN A 329 -15.53 19.58 5.84
N VAL A 330 -14.25 19.94 5.90
CA VAL A 330 -13.43 19.87 7.12
C VAL A 330 -13.24 21.26 7.70
N TYR A 331 -13.44 21.42 9.02
CA TYR A 331 -13.31 22.71 9.72
C TYR A 331 -12.81 22.53 11.14
#